data_4b3c18d6d335957b366255a36f144385
#
_entry.id   4b3c18d6d335957b366255a36f144385
#
_cell.length_a   1.000
_cell.length_b   1.000
_cell.length_c   1.000
_cell.angle_alpha   90.00
_cell.angle_beta   90.00
_cell.angle_gamma   90.00
#
_symmetry.space_group_name_H-M   'P 1'
#
loop_
_entity.id
_entity.type
_entity.pdbx_description
1 polymer ?
#
loop_
_entity_poly.entity_id
_entity_poly.type
_entity_poly.pdbx_seq_one_letter_code
_entity_poly.pdbx_strand_id
1 'polypeptide(L)'
;MLLDETRVNSSTLVKVTIAIPTYNRREKLRRLLNSIRASTFRNYEVVVVDDASSDGTREMIMEEFQDVVYIRHESPTLVAKSRNDAIEASRGDYIFFVDDDNVVEPTTVARLVDFMEKNEDVGTAAPVTCWYSNPRKVMYAGAVFSPFMRRTVFLYAGTDCRELEGKVIEVDTFANSYMFRREAVERAGPIPWRRVPWNGEDGYLQYKIKRLGYRNVTLGSARVYHDADPEEGARRYNDMRLYYALRAKIFFHQDLDPPLRRTGFYISLPVYTAYYMWVARRGGRGVAPVLRGLLDGIMGREGLQYV
;
A
#
# COMPACT_ATOMS: atom_id res chain seq x y z
N MET A 1 -0.64 37.54 43.44
CA MET A 1 -1.44 36.34 43.16
C MET A 1 -1.20 35.99 41.69
N LEU A 2 -0.08 35.28 41.46
CA LEU A 2 0.39 34.87 40.12
C LEU A 2 -0.28 33.54 39.83
N LEU A 3 -1.11 33.50 38.78
CA LEU A 3 -1.72 32.26 38.28
C LEU A 3 -0.68 31.42 37.58
N ASP A 4 -0.56 30.23 38.08
CA ASP A 4 0.31 29.16 37.58
C ASP A 4 -0.21 28.63 36.23
N GLU A 5 0.37 29.09 35.11
CA GLU A 5 0.08 28.63 33.74
C GLU A 5 1.04 27.52 33.32
N THR A 6 1.15 26.45 34.08
CA THR A 6 1.93 25.27 33.66
C THR A 6 1.22 23.96 33.96
N ARG A 7 0.13 23.72 33.26
CA ARG A 7 -0.35 22.38 32.96
C ARG A 7 -0.75 22.26 31.48
N VAL A 8 0.23 22.34 30.61
CA VAL A 8 0.07 21.72 29.28
C VAL A 8 0.03 20.21 29.54
N ASN A 9 -1.18 19.69 29.48
CA ASN A 9 -1.44 18.26 29.52
C ASN A 9 -0.65 17.63 28.36
N SER A 10 0.46 16.96 28.64
CA SER A 10 1.17 16.11 27.68
C SER A 10 0.30 14.89 27.41
N SER A 11 -0.78 15.07 26.64
CA SER A 11 -1.35 13.97 25.87
C SER A 11 -0.19 13.46 25.02
N THR A 12 0.31 12.28 25.31
CA THR A 12 1.38 11.63 24.54
C THR A 12 0.97 11.65 23.09
N LEU A 13 1.59 12.53 22.28
CA LEU A 13 1.35 12.62 20.84
C LEU A 13 1.63 11.23 20.25
N VAL A 14 0.67 10.68 19.56
CA VAL A 14 0.85 9.40 18.86
C VAL A 14 1.94 9.56 17.82
N LYS A 15 2.94 8.69 17.82
CA LYS A 15 4.07 8.78 16.88
C LYS A 15 3.76 8.09 15.55
N VAL A 16 3.14 6.92 15.60
CA VAL A 16 2.82 6.11 14.41
C VAL A 16 1.36 5.71 14.42
N THR A 17 0.65 5.94 13.32
CA THR A 17 -0.62 5.26 13.04
C THR A 17 -0.35 4.07 12.15
N ILE A 18 -0.69 2.86 12.59
CA ILE A 18 -0.66 1.64 11.77
C ILE A 18 -2.04 1.49 11.13
N ALA A 19 -2.09 1.67 9.81
CA ALA A 19 -3.31 1.75 9.02
C ALA A 19 -3.52 0.46 8.21
N ILE A 20 -4.64 -0.23 8.44
CA ILE A 20 -4.90 -1.57 7.91
C ILE A 20 -6.25 -1.56 7.18
N PRO A 21 -6.26 -1.58 5.84
CA PRO A 21 -7.47 -1.88 5.08
C PRO A 21 -7.73 -3.39 5.12
N THR A 22 -8.99 -3.80 5.28
CA THR A 22 -9.38 -5.22 5.29
C THR A 22 -10.71 -5.46 4.59
N TYR A 23 -10.85 -6.65 4.00
CA TYR A 23 -12.09 -7.14 3.42
C TYR A 23 -12.14 -8.67 3.41
N ASN A 24 -13.05 -9.28 4.21
CA ASN A 24 -13.28 -10.73 4.29
C ASN A 24 -12.00 -11.55 4.50
N ARG A 25 -11.17 -11.16 5.48
CA ARG A 25 -9.88 -11.81 5.80
C ARG A 25 -9.64 -11.91 7.32
N ARG A 26 -10.68 -12.23 8.09
CA ARG A 26 -10.68 -12.26 9.55
C ARG A 26 -9.42 -12.91 10.14
N GLU A 27 -9.07 -14.12 9.71
CA GLU A 27 -7.94 -14.86 10.31
C GLU A 27 -6.57 -14.26 9.95
N LYS A 28 -6.42 -13.71 8.74
CA LYS A 28 -5.20 -13.02 8.34
C LYS A 28 -5.04 -11.72 9.13
N LEU A 29 -6.10 -10.94 9.25
CA LEU A 29 -6.11 -9.71 10.05
C LEU A 29 -5.80 -10.01 11.53
N ARG A 30 -6.39 -11.05 12.13
CA ARG A 30 -6.08 -11.46 13.50
C ARG A 30 -4.59 -11.74 13.68
N ARG A 31 -3.97 -12.45 12.74
CA ARG A 31 -2.54 -12.75 12.77
C ARG A 31 -1.68 -11.50 12.64
N LEU A 32 -2.04 -10.57 11.74
CA LEU A 32 -1.37 -9.29 11.61
C LEU A 32 -1.45 -8.49 12.91
N LEU A 33 -2.63 -8.31 13.50
CA LEU A 33 -2.83 -7.55 14.75
C LEU A 33 -2.03 -8.14 15.91
N ASN A 34 -1.96 -9.47 16.03
CA ASN A 34 -1.10 -10.12 17.02
C ASN A 34 0.39 -9.87 16.76
N SER A 35 0.84 -9.81 15.52
CA SER A 35 2.23 -9.46 15.20
C SER A 35 2.56 -8.00 15.53
N ILE A 36 1.61 -7.08 15.35
CA ILE A 36 1.74 -5.68 15.75
C ILE A 36 1.84 -5.54 17.27
N ARG A 37 1.04 -6.29 18.04
CA ARG A 37 1.14 -6.32 19.52
C ARG A 37 2.50 -6.79 20.01
N ALA A 38 3.20 -7.62 19.24
CA ALA A 38 4.57 -8.05 19.53
C ALA A 38 5.65 -7.01 19.18
N SER A 39 5.29 -5.85 18.59
CA SER A 39 6.21 -4.78 18.22
C SER A 39 7.02 -4.31 19.43
N THR A 40 8.32 -4.03 19.21
CA THR A 40 9.18 -3.36 20.22
C THR A 40 8.91 -1.86 20.31
N PHE A 41 8.35 -1.25 19.28
CA PHE A 41 7.88 0.14 19.30
C PHE A 41 6.52 0.22 19.97
N ARG A 42 6.31 1.18 20.89
CA ARG A 42 5.07 1.23 21.70
C ARG A 42 4.22 2.48 21.50
N ASN A 43 4.78 3.55 20.95
CA ASN A 43 4.04 4.80 20.74
C ASN A 43 3.29 4.78 19.40
N TYR A 44 2.30 3.90 19.28
CA TYR A 44 1.46 3.77 18.09
C TYR A 44 -0.03 3.64 18.44
N GLU A 45 -0.86 3.95 17.47
CA GLU A 45 -2.27 3.55 17.39
C GLU A 45 -2.47 2.63 16.19
N VAL A 46 -3.55 1.85 16.21
CA VAL A 46 -3.96 1.01 15.08
C VAL A 46 -5.30 1.49 14.57
N VAL A 47 -5.41 1.72 13.28
CA VAL A 47 -6.66 2.05 12.58
C VAL A 47 -6.96 0.94 11.58
N VAL A 48 -8.07 0.22 11.79
CA VAL A 48 -8.57 -0.79 10.84
C VAL A 48 -9.76 -0.21 10.08
N VAL A 49 -9.68 -0.20 8.76
CA VAL A 49 -10.81 0.18 7.90
C VAL A 49 -11.32 -1.06 7.19
N ASP A 50 -12.52 -1.49 7.60
CA ASP A 50 -13.22 -2.68 7.09
C ASP A 50 -14.16 -2.29 5.94
N ASP A 51 -13.85 -2.75 4.76
CA ASP A 51 -14.61 -2.46 3.52
C ASP A 51 -15.86 -3.34 3.37
N ALA A 52 -16.71 -3.37 4.42
CA ALA A 52 -17.97 -4.12 4.48
C ALA A 52 -17.81 -5.67 4.57
N SER A 53 -16.88 -6.17 5.38
CA SER A 53 -16.73 -7.62 5.58
C SER A 53 -17.97 -8.29 6.15
N SER A 54 -18.18 -9.57 5.80
CA SER A 54 -19.28 -10.43 6.24
C SER A 54 -18.82 -11.74 6.87
N ASP A 55 -17.51 -11.89 7.14
CA ASP A 55 -16.88 -13.13 7.63
C ASP A 55 -16.67 -13.19 9.15
N GLY A 56 -17.29 -12.25 9.92
CA GLY A 56 -17.10 -12.13 11.37
C GLY A 56 -15.89 -11.28 11.76
N THR A 57 -15.34 -10.49 10.83
CA THR A 57 -14.22 -9.55 11.11
C THR A 57 -14.59 -8.55 12.19
N ARG A 58 -15.81 -7.96 12.12
CA ARG A 58 -16.28 -6.98 13.11
C ARG A 58 -16.32 -7.56 14.52
N GLU A 59 -16.92 -8.72 14.66
CA GLU A 59 -17.09 -9.42 15.94
C GLU A 59 -15.70 -9.72 16.54
N MET A 60 -14.78 -10.24 15.76
CA MET A 60 -13.40 -10.50 16.16
C MET A 60 -12.69 -9.25 16.68
N ILE A 61 -12.82 -8.11 15.99
CA ILE A 61 -12.20 -6.84 16.44
C ILE A 61 -12.81 -6.39 17.77
N MET A 62 -14.15 -6.42 17.92
CA MET A 62 -14.82 -5.97 19.13
C MET A 62 -14.51 -6.84 20.35
N GLU A 63 -14.26 -8.14 20.15
CA GLU A 63 -13.96 -9.09 21.21
C GLU A 63 -12.47 -9.13 21.59
N GLU A 64 -11.57 -9.14 20.61
CA GLU A 64 -10.15 -9.43 20.83
C GLU A 64 -9.24 -8.20 20.76
N PHE A 65 -9.67 -7.09 20.10
CA PHE A 65 -8.83 -5.93 19.78
C PHE A 65 -9.52 -4.58 20.07
N GLN A 66 -10.02 -4.41 21.29
CA GLN A 66 -10.80 -3.24 21.73
C GLN A 66 -10.00 -1.92 21.71
N ASP A 67 -8.68 -1.99 21.64
CA ASP A 67 -7.74 -0.86 21.54
C ASP A 67 -7.56 -0.33 20.11
N VAL A 68 -8.18 -0.98 19.12
CA VAL A 68 -8.12 -0.59 17.70
C VAL A 68 -9.21 0.42 17.37
N VAL A 69 -8.85 1.48 16.65
CA VAL A 69 -9.83 2.37 16.00
C VAL A 69 -10.42 1.62 14.81
N TYR A 70 -11.69 1.25 14.90
CA TYR A 70 -12.37 0.46 13.88
C TYR A 70 -13.38 1.30 13.10
N ILE A 71 -13.17 1.38 11.79
CA ILE A 71 -14.05 2.06 10.84
C ILE A 71 -14.62 1.01 9.89
N ARG A 72 -15.93 1.02 9.66
CA ARG A 72 -16.58 0.08 8.76
C ARG A 72 -17.41 0.81 7.71
N HIS A 73 -17.21 0.42 6.45
CA HIS A 73 -18.06 0.88 5.35
C HIS A 73 -19.39 0.11 5.33
N GLU A 74 -20.44 0.74 4.82
CA GLU A 74 -21.75 0.11 4.64
C GLU A 74 -21.78 -0.82 3.41
N SER A 75 -20.96 -0.49 2.41
CA SER A 75 -20.81 -1.26 1.17
C SER A 75 -19.35 -1.20 0.68
N PRO A 76 -18.90 -2.17 -0.13
CA PRO A 76 -17.53 -2.18 -0.63
C PRO A 76 -17.18 -0.95 -1.46
N THR A 77 -16.05 -0.31 -1.15
CA THR A 77 -15.55 0.90 -1.80
C THR A 77 -14.17 0.72 -2.42
N LEU A 78 -13.55 -0.41 -2.18
CA LEU A 78 -12.19 -0.79 -2.55
C LEU A 78 -11.09 -0.06 -1.74
N VAL A 79 -9.90 -0.63 -1.79
CA VAL A 79 -8.78 -0.33 -0.88
C VAL A 79 -8.32 1.15 -0.88
N ALA A 80 -8.41 1.85 -2.02
CA ALA A 80 -7.97 3.25 -2.09
C ALA A 80 -8.83 4.18 -1.22
N LYS A 81 -10.14 3.94 -1.13
CA LYS A 81 -11.03 4.68 -0.23
C LYS A 81 -10.70 4.34 1.23
N SER A 82 -10.55 3.06 1.55
CA SER A 82 -10.18 2.61 2.90
C SER A 82 -8.86 3.22 3.36
N ARG A 83 -7.87 3.37 2.47
CA ARG A 83 -6.60 4.06 2.78
C ARG A 83 -6.79 5.54 3.04
N ASN A 84 -7.61 6.25 2.26
CA ASN A 84 -7.92 7.65 2.53
C ASN A 84 -8.60 7.83 3.90
N ASP A 85 -9.57 6.97 4.22
CA ASP A 85 -10.28 7.04 5.51
C ASP A 85 -9.33 6.74 6.69
N ALA A 86 -8.38 5.82 6.48
CA ALA A 86 -7.34 5.57 7.48
C ALA A 86 -6.39 6.76 7.63
N ILE A 87 -6.04 7.49 6.55
CA ILE A 87 -5.26 8.73 6.62
C ILE A 87 -6.04 9.79 7.41
N GLU A 88 -7.31 9.97 7.12
CA GLU A 88 -8.18 10.96 7.78
C GLU A 88 -8.33 10.68 9.29
N ALA A 89 -8.47 9.41 9.67
CA ALA A 89 -8.59 9.00 11.05
C ALA A 89 -7.25 8.97 11.81
N SER A 90 -6.12 9.04 11.12
CA SER A 90 -4.78 8.88 11.71
C SER A 90 -4.32 10.11 12.48
N ARG A 91 -3.61 9.92 13.61
CA ARG A 91 -3.05 10.99 14.46
C ARG A 91 -1.51 10.97 14.54
N GLY A 92 -0.87 9.90 14.10
CA GLY A 92 0.60 9.73 14.17
C GLY A 92 1.36 10.68 13.23
N ASP A 93 2.58 11.06 13.58
CA ASP A 93 3.52 11.80 12.73
C ASP A 93 3.93 10.97 11.50
N TYR A 94 3.85 9.65 11.64
CA TYR A 94 4.05 8.67 10.58
C TYR A 94 2.80 7.81 10.42
N ILE A 95 2.51 7.41 9.16
CA ILE A 95 1.39 6.54 8.83
C ILE A 95 1.98 5.28 8.18
N PHE A 96 1.92 4.16 8.91
CA PHE A 96 2.41 2.86 8.42
C PHE A 96 1.24 2.06 7.85
N PHE A 97 1.12 2.05 6.53
CA PHE A 97 0.20 1.14 5.85
C PHE A 97 0.75 -0.28 5.83
N VAL A 98 -0.10 -1.23 6.14
CA VAL A 98 0.20 -2.66 6.06
C VAL A 98 -1.06 -3.41 5.66
N ASP A 99 -0.98 -4.24 4.61
CA ASP A 99 -2.11 -5.07 4.16
C ASP A 99 -2.39 -6.19 5.16
N ASP A 100 -3.65 -6.59 5.29
CA ASP A 100 -4.18 -7.53 6.30
C ASP A 100 -3.62 -8.96 6.22
N ASP A 101 -2.91 -9.30 5.14
CA ASP A 101 -2.25 -10.60 4.93
C ASP A 101 -0.73 -10.57 5.18
N ASN A 102 -0.27 -9.57 5.93
CA ASN A 102 1.13 -9.49 6.36
C ASN A 102 1.32 -9.93 7.83
N VAL A 103 2.57 -10.25 8.15
CA VAL A 103 3.08 -10.40 9.51
C VAL A 103 4.26 -9.45 9.67
N VAL A 104 4.21 -8.57 10.66
CA VAL A 104 5.24 -7.55 10.90
C VAL A 104 6.30 -8.11 11.85
N GLU A 105 7.58 -8.03 11.49
CA GLU A 105 8.68 -8.38 12.41
C GLU A 105 8.68 -7.38 13.59
N PRO A 106 8.92 -7.84 14.85
CA PRO A 106 8.77 -7.01 16.04
C PRO A 106 9.58 -5.70 16.03
N THR A 107 10.71 -5.64 15.36
CA THR A 107 11.59 -4.47 15.30
C THR A 107 11.29 -3.54 14.11
N THR A 108 10.45 -3.93 13.19
CA THR A 108 10.20 -3.23 11.90
C THR A 108 9.77 -1.79 12.10
N VAL A 109 8.74 -1.54 12.91
CA VAL A 109 8.22 -0.18 13.13
C VAL A 109 9.28 0.71 13.76
N ALA A 110 10.01 0.20 14.77
CA ALA A 110 11.09 0.94 15.43
C ALA A 110 12.20 1.34 14.45
N ARG A 111 12.62 0.41 13.59
CA ARG A 111 13.67 0.67 12.58
C ARG A 111 13.25 1.68 11.53
N LEU A 112 12.00 1.62 11.07
CA LEU A 112 11.46 2.59 10.11
C LEU A 112 11.40 3.99 10.72
N VAL A 113 10.89 4.12 11.95
CA VAL A 113 10.81 5.41 12.66
C VAL A 113 12.20 5.99 12.87
N ASP A 114 13.14 5.23 13.48
CA ASP A 114 14.51 5.68 13.73
C ASP A 114 15.22 6.16 12.44
N PHE A 115 15.00 5.44 11.34
CA PHE A 115 15.55 5.82 10.05
C PHE A 115 14.92 7.12 9.52
N MET A 116 13.61 7.24 9.54
CA MET A 116 12.91 8.42 9.00
C MET A 116 13.14 9.67 9.86
N GLU A 117 13.34 9.54 11.17
CA GLU A 117 13.73 10.66 12.05
C GLU A 117 15.10 11.23 11.70
N LYS A 118 16.04 10.37 11.29
CA LYS A 118 17.40 10.77 10.89
C LYS A 118 17.51 11.25 9.43
N ASN A 119 16.46 11.06 8.62
CA ASN A 119 16.45 11.35 7.19
C ASN A 119 15.17 12.11 6.81
N GLU A 120 15.18 13.42 7.01
CA GLU A 120 13.99 14.28 6.77
C GLU A 120 13.60 14.39 5.30
N ASP A 121 14.52 14.12 4.37
CA ASP A 121 14.31 14.07 2.94
C ASP A 121 13.56 12.81 2.47
N VAL A 122 13.38 11.82 3.38
CA VAL A 122 12.62 10.61 3.09
C VAL A 122 11.14 10.81 3.40
N GLY A 123 10.32 10.77 2.34
CA GLY A 123 8.85 10.87 2.45
C GLY A 123 8.17 9.53 2.66
N THR A 124 8.78 8.45 2.12
CA THR A 124 8.25 7.07 2.28
C THR A 124 9.40 6.09 2.54
N ALA A 125 9.27 5.29 3.58
CA ALA A 125 10.18 4.18 3.87
C ALA A 125 9.40 2.86 3.96
N ALA A 126 9.93 1.78 3.38
CA ALA A 126 9.29 0.48 3.41
C ALA A 126 10.23 -0.60 3.97
N PRO A 127 9.72 -1.64 4.63
CA PRO A 127 10.49 -2.83 4.92
C PRO A 127 10.70 -3.67 3.66
N VAL A 128 11.65 -4.61 3.71
CA VAL A 128 11.72 -5.69 2.73
C VAL A 128 10.53 -6.61 2.93
N THR A 129 9.81 -6.91 1.84
CA THR A 129 8.73 -7.91 1.85
C THR A 129 9.31 -9.28 1.53
N CYS A 130 9.19 -10.22 2.47
CA CYS A 130 9.59 -11.61 2.32
C CYS A 130 8.34 -12.51 2.21
N TRP A 131 8.52 -13.73 1.70
CA TRP A 131 7.44 -14.71 1.67
C TRP A 131 7.16 -15.25 3.08
N TYR A 132 5.89 -15.30 3.50
CA TYR A 132 5.52 -15.92 4.77
C TYR A 132 5.86 -17.43 4.77
N SER A 133 5.62 -18.12 3.65
CA SER A 133 5.95 -19.54 3.48
C SER A 133 7.45 -19.82 3.40
N ASN A 134 8.28 -18.80 3.08
CA ASN A 134 9.73 -18.88 3.07
C ASN A 134 10.34 -17.54 3.54
N PRO A 135 10.44 -17.33 4.87
CA PRO A 135 10.84 -16.04 5.45
C PRO A 135 12.23 -15.54 5.07
N ARG A 136 13.07 -16.41 4.53
CA ARG A 136 14.41 -16.02 4.05
C ARG A 136 14.42 -15.52 2.61
N LYS A 137 13.34 -15.74 1.85
CA LYS A 137 13.26 -15.39 0.44
C LYS A 137 12.55 -14.06 0.25
N VAL A 138 13.25 -13.10 -0.34
CA VAL A 138 12.67 -11.80 -0.70
C VAL A 138 11.58 -11.99 -1.76
N MET A 139 10.40 -11.46 -1.50
CA MET A 139 9.35 -11.31 -2.49
C MET A 139 9.65 -10.10 -3.38
N TYR A 140 9.95 -8.96 -2.75
CA TYR A 140 10.49 -7.74 -3.36
C TYR A 140 11.00 -6.76 -2.30
N ALA A 141 11.92 -5.88 -2.73
CA ALA A 141 12.44 -4.77 -1.93
C ALA A 141 12.15 -3.43 -2.64
N GLY A 142 10.86 -3.18 -2.88
CA GLY A 142 10.39 -2.04 -3.67
C GLY A 142 10.44 -2.31 -5.17
N ALA A 143 10.10 -1.28 -5.95
CA ALA A 143 10.07 -1.36 -7.41
C ALA A 143 10.49 -0.03 -8.05
N VAL A 144 11.01 -0.12 -9.28
CA VAL A 144 11.32 1.03 -10.12
C VAL A 144 10.55 0.95 -11.43
N PHE A 145 10.27 2.09 -12.04
CA PHE A 145 9.67 2.14 -13.36
C PHE A 145 10.76 2.13 -14.43
N SER A 146 10.68 1.22 -15.39
CA SER A 146 11.59 1.25 -16.54
C SER A 146 11.48 2.59 -17.28
N PRO A 147 12.61 3.13 -17.79
CA PRO A 147 12.65 4.52 -18.29
C PRO A 147 11.64 4.85 -19.39
N PHE A 148 11.49 3.97 -20.36
CA PHE A 148 10.65 4.20 -21.55
C PHE A 148 9.27 3.55 -21.43
N MET A 149 9.22 2.22 -21.24
CA MET A 149 7.94 1.48 -21.21
C MET A 149 7.15 1.67 -19.91
N ARG A 150 7.75 2.29 -18.89
CA ARG A 150 7.14 2.48 -17.57
C ARG A 150 6.65 1.18 -16.92
N ARG A 151 7.33 0.07 -17.25
CA ARG A 151 7.07 -1.22 -16.62
C ARG A 151 7.57 -1.21 -15.19
N THR A 152 6.74 -1.67 -14.26
CA THR A 152 7.14 -1.89 -12.86
C THR A 152 8.13 -3.05 -12.81
N VAL A 153 9.31 -2.81 -12.25
CA VAL A 153 10.37 -3.79 -12.06
C VAL A 153 10.59 -3.94 -10.57
N PHE A 154 10.19 -5.09 -10.01
CA PHE A 154 10.42 -5.42 -8.61
C PHE A 154 11.89 -5.75 -8.38
N LEU A 155 12.47 -5.15 -7.34
CA LEU A 155 13.87 -5.30 -7.00
C LEU A 155 14.10 -6.47 -6.05
N TYR A 156 15.22 -7.16 -6.24
CA TYR A 156 15.72 -8.25 -5.39
C TYR A 156 14.79 -9.45 -5.21
N ALA A 157 13.78 -9.61 -6.06
CA ALA A 157 12.88 -10.75 -5.98
C ALA A 157 13.66 -12.08 -6.08
N GLY A 158 13.42 -12.97 -5.12
CA GLY A 158 14.04 -14.29 -5.07
C GLY A 158 15.40 -14.38 -4.38
N THR A 159 16.04 -13.26 -3.99
CA THR A 159 17.29 -13.25 -3.21
C THR A 159 17.06 -13.63 -1.74
N ASP A 160 18.12 -13.91 -1.00
CA ASP A 160 18.05 -14.11 0.46
C ASP A 160 17.92 -12.74 1.16
N CYS A 161 16.95 -12.59 2.07
CA CYS A 161 16.70 -11.31 2.76
C CYS A 161 17.91 -10.84 3.60
N ARG A 162 18.81 -11.73 4.01
CA ARG A 162 20.04 -11.37 4.74
C ARG A 162 21.03 -10.59 3.89
N GLU A 163 21.00 -10.75 2.58
CA GLU A 163 21.84 -10.00 1.65
C GLU A 163 21.50 -8.50 1.60
N LEU A 164 20.31 -8.14 2.10
CA LEU A 164 19.84 -6.76 2.14
C LEU A 164 20.09 -6.07 3.48
N GLU A 165 20.54 -6.80 4.50
CA GLU A 165 20.81 -6.22 5.82
C GLU A 165 21.74 -5.01 5.72
N GLY A 166 21.35 -3.90 6.36
CA GLY A 166 22.08 -2.62 6.32
C GLY A 166 21.96 -1.83 5.01
N LYS A 167 21.33 -2.36 3.97
CA LYS A 167 21.14 -1.61 2.71
C LYS A 167 19.96 -0.64 2.82
N VAL A 168 20.12 0.53 2.21
CA VAL A 168 19.05 1.49 1.93
C VAL A 168 18.90 1.54 0.40
N ILE A 169 17.75 1.15 -0.11
CA ILE A 169 17.51 0.97 -1.55
C ILE A 169 16.53 2.03 -2.01
N GLU A 170 16.97 2.94 -2.87
CA GLU A 170 16.08 3.95 -3.45
C GLU A 170 15.19 3.35 -4.53
N VAL A 171 13.90 3.72 -4.51
CA VAL A 171 12.87 3.12 -5.37
C VAL A 171 11.87 4.17 -5.88
N ASP A 172 10.98 3.76 -6.77
CA ASP A 172 9.85 4.59 -7.20
C ASP A 172 8.59 4.29 -6.37
N THR A 173 8.37 3.02 -6.03
CA THR A 173 7.14 2.57 -5.38
C THR A 173 7.36 1.27 -4.59
N PHE A 174 6.39 0.98 -3.73
CA PHE A 174 6.28 -0.26 -2.93
C PHE A 174 4.90 -0.88 -3.13
N ALA A 175 4.71 -2.06 -2.54
CA ALA A 175 3.42 -2.67 -2.33
C ALA A 175 3.31 -3.22 -0.89
N ASN A 176 2.14 -3.56 -0.42
CA ASN A 176 1.77 -4.19 0.86
C ASN A 176 2.04 -3.38 2.13
N SER A 177 3.26 -2.84 2.30
CA SER A 177 3.66 -2.21 3.55
C SER A 177 4.68 -1.11 3.33
N TYR A 178 4.37 0.07 3.86
CA TYR A 178 5.22 1.25 3.75
C TYR A 178 4.78 2.31 4.76
N MET A 179 5.74 3.07 5.27
CA MET A 179 5.52 4.15 6.23
C MET A 179 5.68 5.49 5.51
N PHE A 180 4.68 6.34 5.63
CA PHE A 180 4.71 7.71 5.16
C PHE A 180 5.06 8.69 6.29
N ARG A 181 5.77 9.75 5.95
CA ARG A 181 5.80 10.98 6.72
C ARG A 181 4.46 11.71 6.53
N ARG A 182 3.75 12.09 7.60
CA ARG A 182 2.45 12.79 7.54
C ARG A 182 2.50 14.02 6.68
N GLU A 183 3.47 14.91 6.91
CA GLU A 183 3.65 16.14 6.12
C GLU A 183 3.72 15.85 4.60
N ALA A 184 4.41 14.78 4.20
CA ALA A 184 4.53 14.42 2.79
C ALA A 184 3.17 13.97 2.21
N VAL A 185 2.35 13.26 2.98
CA VAL A 185 0.99 12.86 2.59
C VAL A 185 0.07 14.09 2.49
N GLU A 186 0.10 14.98 3.46
CA GLU A 186 -0.70 16.21 3.46
C GLU A 186 -0.37 17.09 2.25
N ARG A 187 0.90 17.27 1.93
CA ARG A 187 1.34 17.99 0.72
C ARG A 187 0.96 17.29 -0.57
N ALA A 188 0.98 15.97 -0.60
CA ALA A 188 0.56 15.20 -1.75
C ALA A 188 -0.96 15.21 -1.95
N GLY A 189 -1.74 15.31 -0.88
CA GLY A 189 -3.19 15.18 -0.87
C GLY A 189 -3.67 13.74 -1.10
N PRO A 190 -4.97 13.50 -1.08
CA PRO A 190 -5.55 12.16 -1.06
C PRO A 190 -5.28 11.36 -2.34
N ILE A 191 -5.44 10.03 -2.23
CA ILE A 191 -5.50 9.13 -3.37
C ILE A 191 -6.79 9.41 -4.14
N PRO A 192 -6.77 9.61 -5.47
CA PRO A 192 -8.00 9.80 -6.26
C PRO A 192 -8.73 8.47 -6.42
N TRP A 193 -9.38 8.01 -5.35
CA TRP A 193 -9.94 6.67 -5.23
C TRP A 193 -10.98 6.30 -6.30
N ARG A 194 -11.64 7.28 -6.93
CA ARG A 194 -12.56 7.03 -8.06
C ARG A 194 -11.81 6.73 -9.36
N ARG A 195 -10.59 7.20 -9.51
CA ARG A 195 -9.71 6.95 -10.67
C ARG A 195 -8.90 5.69 -10.47
N VAL A 196 -8.25 5.54 -9.33
CA VAL A 196 -7.40 4.39 -8.96
C VAL A 196 -7.91 3.71 -7.70
N PRO A 197 -9.09 3.06 -7.75
CA PRO A 197 -9.70 2.46 -6.57
C PRO A 197 -8.95 1.23 -6.08
N TRP A 198 -8.21 0.57 -6.97
CA TRP A 198 -7.47 -0.65 -6.72
C TRP A 198 -6.39 -0.88 -7.80
N ASN A 199 -5.31 -1.62 -7.44
CA ASN A 199 -4.24 -2.05 -8.32
C ASN A 199 -3.41 -0.90 -8.93
N GLY A 200 -2.85 -0.06 -8.09
CA GLY A 200 -1.97 1.07 -8.44
C GLY A 200 -2.09 2.26 -7.50
N GLU A 201 -3.04 2.22 -6.58
CA GLU A 201 -3.28 3.25 -5.57
C GLU A 201 -2.08 3.44 -4.63
N ASP A 202 -1.39 2.34 -4.28
CA ASP A 202 -0.14 2.38 -3.49
C ASP A 202 0.90 3.26 -4.17
N GLY A 203 1.24 2.89 -5.40
CA GLY A 203 2.22 3.59 -6.18
C GLY A 203 1.83 5.02 -6.51
N TYR A 204 0.53 5.31 -6.60
CA TYR A 204 0.05 6.65 -6.96
C TYR A 204 0.46 7.69 -5.92
N LEU A 205 0.16 7.46 -4.63
CA LEU A 205 0.51 8.38 -3.56
C LEU A 205 2.03 8.46 -3.35
N GLN A 206 2.71 7.32 -3.37
CA GLN A 206 4.17 7.24 -3.21
C GLN A 206 4.92 7.99 -4.32
N TYR A 207 4.50 7.81 -5.57
CA TYR A 207 5.12 8.51 -6.70
C TYR A 207 4.81 10.01 -6.69
N LYS A 208 3.62 10.40 -6.21
CA LYS A 208 3.25 11.79 -5.98
C LYS A 208 4.17 12.45 -4.94
N ILE A 209 4.43 11.76 -3.82
CA ILE A 209 5.37 12.20 -2.78
C ILE A 209 6.78 12.33 -3.34
N LYS A 210 7.24 11.35 -4.13
CA LYS A 210 8.54 11.43 -4.81
C LYS A 210 8.64 12.65 -5.73
N ARG A 211 7.57 13.01 -6.42
CA ARG A 211 7.52 14.21 -7.28
C ARG A 211 7.54 15.54 -6.52
N LEU A 212 7.22 15.54 -5.24
CA LEU A 212 7.37 16.70 -4.36
C LEU A 212 8.81 16.90 -3.87
N GLY A 213 9.76 16.04 -4.31
CA GLY A 213 11.17 16.12 -3.97
C GLY A 213 11.61 15.19 -2.83
N TYR A 214 10.70 14.43 -2.24
CA TYR A 214 11.06 13.42 -1.25
C TYR A 214 11.65 12.17 -1.90
N ARG A 215 12.43 11.41 -1.12
CA ARG A 215 12.92 10.09 -1.49
C ARG A 215 11.97 9.00 -0.99
N ASN A 216 11.86 7.93 -1.78
CA ASN A 216 11.22 6.67 -1.39
C ASN A 216 12.32 5.61 -1.24
N VAL A 217 12.38 4.92 -0.10
CA VAL A 217 13.45 3.96 0.18
C VAL A 217 12.93 2.66 0.78
N THR A 218 13.55 1.54 0.43
CA THR A 218 13.38 0.27 1.16
C THR A 218 14.54 0.11 2.13
N LEU A 219 14.21 -0.21 3.38
CA LEU A 219 15.16 -0.41 4.47
C LEU A 219 15.43 -1.90 4.64
N GLY A 220 16.64 -2.35 4.30
CA GLY A 220 17.00 -3.77 4.30
C GLY A 220 17.05 -4.43 5.69
N SER A 221 17.13 -3.63 6.75
CA SER A 221 17.08 -4.09 8.14
C SER A 221 15.64 -4.28 8.68
N ALA A 222 14.60 -3.76 8.01
CA ALA A 222 13.20 -3.90 8.39
C ALA A 222 12.51 -4.96 7.51
N ARG A 223 11.62 -5.79 8.08
CA ARG A 223 10.99 -6.90 7.35
C ARG A 223 9.51 -7.05 7.66
N VAL A 224 8.76 -7.44 6.64
CA VAL A 224 7.42 -7.99 6.75
C VAL A 224 7.32 -9.30 5.97
N TYR A 225 6.43 -10.17 6.40
CA TYR A 225 6.20 -11.47 5.77
C TYR A 225 4.80 -11.49 5.17
N HIS A 226 4.72 -11.57 3.84
CA HIS A 226 3.45 -11.56 3.13
C HIS A 226 2.93 -12.98 2.91
N ASP A 227 1.74 -13.25 3.45
CA ASP A 227 1.04 -14.54 3.32
C ASP A 227 0.24 -14.57 2.01
N ALA A 228 0.96 -14.42 0.89
CA ALA A 228 0.41 -14.66 -0.44
C ALA A 228 0.66 -16.11 -0.85
N ASP A 229 -0.36 -16.77 -1.36
CA ASP A 229 -0.19 -18.05 -2.04
C ASP A 229 0.38 -17.80 -3.45
N PRO A 230 1.57 -18.35 -3.79
CA PRO A 230 2.13 -18.23 -5.14
C PRO A 230 1.19 -18.79 -6.23
N GLU A 231 0.38 -19.82 -5.90
CA GLU A 231 -0.59 -20.41 -6.81
C GLU A 231 -1.87 -19.59 -6.97
N GLU A 232 -2.24 -18.82 -5.95
CA GLU A 232 -3.33 -17.84 -6.06
C GLU A 232 -3.03 -16.76 -7.10
N GLY A 233 -1.77 -16.49 -7.41
CA GLY A 233 -1.36 -15.43 -8.34
C GLY A 233 -2.04 -15.53 -9.71
N ALA A 234 -2.21 -16.74 -10.25
CA ALA A 234 -2.91 -16.98 -11.52
C ALA A 234 -4.44 -16.96 -11.37
N ARG A 235 -4.98 -17.40 -10.23
CA ARG A 235 -6.43 -17.42 -9.93
C ARG A 235 -6.96 -16.04 -9.51
N ARG A 236 -6.07 -15.13 -9.11
CA ARG A 236 -6.40 -13.77 -8.63
C ARG A 236 -6.92 -12.82 -9.70
N TYR A 237 -6.74 -13.12 -10.98
CA TYR A 237 -7.25 -12.25 -12.03
C TYR A 237 -8.74 -12.52 -12.27
N ASN A 238 -9.59 -11.98 -11.39
CA ASN A 238 -11.02 -11.86 -11.66
C ASN A 238 -11.28 -10.69 -12.63
N ASP A 239 -12.51 -10.55 -13.10
CA ASP A 239 -12.88 -9.52 -14.07
C ASP A 239 -12.64 -8.11 -13.54
N MET A 240 -12.87 -7.87 -12.25
CA MET A 240 -12.58 -6.63 -11.56
C MET A 240 -11.07 -6.29 -11.65
N ARG A 241 -10.19 -7.24 -11.35
CA ARG A 241 -8.74 -7.03 -11.40
C ARG A 241 -8.24 -6.76 -12.82
N LEU A 242 -8.76 -7.48 -13.81
CA LEU A 242 -8.44 -7.26 -15.23
C LEU A 242 -8.87 -5.88 -15.70
N TYR A 243 -10.05 -5.43 -15.28
CA TYR A 243 -10.56 -4.10 -15.60
C TYR A 243 -9.71 -2.99 -14.99
N TYR A 244 -9.48 -3.03 -13.68
CA TYR A 244 -8.75 -1.97 -12.98
C TYR A 244 -7.26 -1.96 -13.30
N ALA A 245 -6.64 -3.11 -13.60
CA ALA A 245 -5.20 -3.19 -13.89
C ALA A 245 -4.76 -2.23 -15.00
N LEU A 246 -5.54 -2.14 -16.08
CA LEU A 246 -5.20 -1.28 -17.22
C LEU A 246 -5.72 0.14 -17.03
N ARG A 247 -6.94 0.30 -16.51
CA ARG A 247 -7.55 1.60 -16.24
C ARG A 247 -6.73 2.42 -15.24
N ALA A 248 -6.39 1.84 -14.10
CA ALA A 248 -5.61 2.52 -13.07
C ALA A 248 -4.20 2.89 -13.57
N LYS A 249 -3.58 2.00 -14.36
CA LYS A 249 -2.29 2.29 -15.00
C LYS A 249 -2.37 3.49 -15.95
N ILE A 250 -3.42 3.60 -16.75
CA ILE A 250 -3.63 4.75 -17.66
C ILE A 250 -3.75 6.04 -16.84
N PHE A 251 -4.60 6.06 -15.82
CA PHE A 251 -4.75 7.24 -14.97
C PHE A 251 -3.47 7.62 -14.24
N PHE A 252 -2.74 6.62 -13.70
CA PHE A 252 -1.45 6.87 -13.06
C PHE A 252 -0.50 7.65 -13.98
N HIS A 253 -0.33 7.19 -15.22
CA HIS A 253 0.58 7.82 -16.16
C HIS A 253 0.05 9.15 -16.73
N GLN A 254 -1.28 9.29 -16.86
CA GLN A 254 -1.90 10.57 -17.25
C GLN A 254 -1.65 11.66 -16.21
N ASP A 255 -1.80 11.33 -14.94
CA ASP A 255 -1.78 12.30 -13.86
C ASP A 255 -0.35 12.62 -13.40
N LEU A 256 0.53 11.62 -13.40
CA LEU A 256 1.80 11.71 -12.70
C LEU A 256 3.04 11.78 -13.60
N ASP A 257 2.97 11.27 -14.84
CA ASP A 257 4.15 11.31 -15.72
C ASP A 257 4.28 12.64 -16.48
N PRO A 258 5.51 13.15 -16.63
CA PRO A 258 5.77 14.27 -17.54
C PRO A 258 5.53 13.85 -19.00
N PRO A 259 5.31 14.82 -19.93
CA PRO A 259 4.88 14.54 -21.31
C PRO A 259 5.69 13.47 -22.03
N LEU A 260 7.02 13.52 -21.96
CA LEU A 260 7.90 12.56 -22.65
C LEU A 260 7.70 11.12 -22.13
N ARG A 261 7.61 10.93 -20.79
CA ARG A 261 7.38 9.61 -20.19
C ARG A 261 5.98 9.10 -20.47
N ARG A 262 4.99 10.00 -20.47
CA ARG A 262 3.61 9.69 -20.83
C ARG A 262 3.51 9.20 -22.27
N THR A 263 4.20 9.83 -23.21
CA THR A 263 4.28 9.37 -24.61
C THR A 263 4.87 7.95 -24.68
N GLY A 264 5.97 7.67 -23.99
CA GLY A 264 6.55 6.32 -23.93
C GLY A 264 5.57 5.28 -23.38
N PHE A 265 4.80 5.62 -22.35
CA PHE A 265 3.74 4.75 -21.84
C PHE A 265 2.67 4.46 -22.90
N TYR A 266 2.15 5.48 -23.61
CA TYR A 266 1.12 5.29 -24.64
C TYR A 266 1.62 4.48 -25.83
N ILE A 267 2.88 4.61 -26.23
CA ILE A 267 3.49 3.74 -27.25
C ILE A 267 3.50 2.27 -26.78
N SER A 268 3.71 2.04 -25.49
CA SER A 268 3.72 0.68 -24.92
C SER A 268 2.35 0.12 -24.56
N LEU A 269 1.29 0.95 -24.58
CA LEU A 269 -0.06 0.57 -24.15
C LEU A 269 -0.64 -0.65 -24.92
N PRO A 270 -0.43 -0.82 -26.26
CA PRO A 270 -0.84 -2.02 -26.96
C PRO A 270 -0.21 -3.30 -26.40
N VAL A 271 1.08 -3.23 -26.00
CA VAL A 271 1.79 -4.37 -25.39
C VAL A 271 1.18 -4.73 -24.03
N TYR A 272 0.86 -3.74 -23.19
CA TYR A 272 0.15 -3.96 -21.93
C TYR A 272 -1.24 -4.56 -22.15
N THR A 273 -1.97 -4.05 -23.13
CA THR A 273 -3.30 -4.56 -23.47
C THR A 273 -3.22 -6.03 -23.89
N ALA A 274 -2.29 -6.36 -24.81
CA ALA A 274 -2.08 -7.73 -25.27
C ALA A 274 -1.68 -8.67 -24.11
N TYR A 275 -0.83 -8.21 -23.22
CA TYR A 275 -0.42 -8.97 -22.02
C TYR A 275 -1.63 -9.29 -21.12
N TYR A 276 -2.47 -8.31 -20.78
CA TYR A 276 -3.64 -8.54 -19.93
C TYR A 276 -4.72 -9.39 -20.63
N MET A 277 -4.86 -9.27 -21.93
CA MET A 277 -5.73 -10.16 -22.72
C MET A 277 -5.24 -11.61 -22.71
N TRP A 278 -3.92 -11.80 -22.80
CA TRP A 278 -3.30 -13.12 -22.68
C TRP A 278 -3.49 -13.70 -21.26
N VAL A 279 -3.29 -12.90 -20.21
CA VAL A 279 -3.56 -13.31 -18.81
C VAL A 279 -5.01 -13.71 -18.62
N ALA A 280 -5.97 -12.94 -19.16
CA ALA A 280 -7.40 -13.26 -19.09
C ALA A 280 -7.70 -14.63 -19.73
N ARG A 281 -7.24 -14.84 -20.96
CA ARG A 281 -7.44 -16.11 -21.69
C ARG A 281 -6.81 -17.30 -20.98
N ARG A 282 -5.57 -17.15 -20.45
CA ARG A 282 -4.90 -18.20 -19.69
C ARG A 282 -5.65 -18.56 -18.40
N GLY A 283 -6.33 -17.60 -17.80
CA GLY A 283 -7.22 -17.80 -16.65
C GLY A 283 -8.62 -18.29 -17.00
N GLY A 284 -8.89 -18.68 -18.28
CA GLY A 284 -10.20 -19.12 -18.75
C GLY A 284 -11.27 -18.01 -18.78
N ARG A 285 -10.85 -16.74 -18.89
CA ARG A 285 -11.74 -15.57 -18.83
C ARG A 285 -11.87 -14.86 -20.18
N GLY A 286 -12.96 -14.12 -20.35
CA GLY A 286 -13.13 -13.21 -21.47
C GLY A 286 -12.20 -12.00 -21.42
N VAL A 287 -11.94 -11.40 -22.58
CA VAL A 287 -11.11 -10.20 -22.70
C VAL A 287 -11.88 -8.89 -22.52
N ALA A 288 -13.21 -8.96 -22.42
CA ALA A 288 -14.08 -7.79 -22.32
C ALA A 288 -13.75 -6.86 -21.14
N PRO A 289 -13.43 -7.33 -19.91
CA PRO A 289 -13.02 -6.46 -18.82
C PRO A 289 -11.74 -5.66 -19.13
N VAL A 290 -10.76 -6.28 -19.81
CA VAL A 290 -9.51 -5.61 -20.20
C VAL A 290 -9.80 -4.48 -21.21
N LEU A 291 -10.59 -4.76 -22.25
CA LEU A 291 -10.94 -3.78 -23.27
C LEU A 291 -11.79 -2.64 -22.69
N ARG A 292 -12.72 -2.95 -21.79
CA ARG A 292 -13.51 -1.94 -21.10
C ARG A 292 -12.63 -1.05 -20.21
N GLY A 293 -11.71 -1.64 -19.46
CA GLY A 293 -10.74 -0.89 -18.63
C GLY A 293 -9.84 0.03 -19.48
N LEU A 294 -9.40 -0.45 -20.66
CA LEU A 294 -8.68 0.36 -21.64
C LEU A 294 -9.50 1.57 -22.11
N LEU A 295 -10.74 1.33 -22.57
CA LEU A 295 -11.61 2.38 -23.10
C LEU A 295 -11.97 3.42 -22.03
N ASP A 296 -12.36 2.95 -20.83
CA ASP A 296 -12.73 3.85 -19.73
C ASP A 296 -11.52 4.66 -19.23
N GLY A 297 -10.31 4.06 -19.21
CA GLY A 297 -9.09 4.78 -18.91
C GLY A 297 -8.77 5.88 -19.94
N ILE A 298 -8.86 5.59 -21.24
CA ILE A 298 -8.62 6.56 -22.30
C ILE A 298 -9.67 7.66 -22.30
N MET A 299 -10.95 7.32 -22.07
CA MET A 299 -12.06 8.27 -22.03
C MET A 299 -12.15 9.06 -20.72
N GLY A 300 -11.30 8.79 -19.74
CA GLY A 300 -11.33 9.45 -18.43
C GLY A 300 -12.54 9.08 -17.57
N ARG A 301 -13.16 7.92 -17.77
CA ARG A 301 -14.35 7.49 -17.02
C ARG A 301 -13.92 7.00 -15.62
N GLU A 302 -14.44 7.66 -14.61
CA GLU A 302 -14.17 7.39 -13.20
C GLU A 302 -15.27 6.55 -12.54
N GLY A 303 -15.07 6.18 -11.26
CA GLY A 303 -16.05 5.47 -10.45
C GLY A 303 -15.82 3.97 -10.37
N LEU A 304 -16.66 3.32 -9.56
CA LEU A 304 -16.61 1.88 -9.30
C LEU A 304 -17.48 1.15 -10.33
N GLN A 305 -16.91 0.19 -11.06
CA GLN A 305 -17.59 -0.52 -12.15
C GLN A 305 -17.78 -2.02 -11.89
N TYR A 306 -17.07 -2.58 -10.92
CA TYR A 306 -17.06 -4.02 -10.59
C TYR A 306 -16.88 -4.20 -9.07
N VAL A 307 -17.83 -3.67 -8.29
CA VAL A 307 -17.86 -3.82 -6.84
C VAL A 307 -19.00 -4.74 -6.44
#